data_04ebde590f919ae42050cf3cbddd44e8
#
_entry.id   04ebde590f919ae42050cf3cbddd44e8
#
_cell.length_a   1.000
_cell.length_b   1.000
_cell.length_c   1.000
_cell.angle_alpha   90.00
_cell.angle_beta   90.00
_cell.angle_gamma   90.00
#
_symmetry.space_group_name_H-M   'P 1'
#
loop_
_entity.id
_entity.type
_entity.pdbx_description
1 polymer ?
#
loop_
_entity_poly.entity_id
_entity_poly.type
_entity_poly.pdbx_seq_one_letter_code
_entity_poly.pdbx_strand_id
1 'polypeptide(L)'
;MIIKKLIDLSMPITAQTPVYPGDPKPHIEPAATFAADGYHVSRLVLGSHSGTHVDAPFHFCEHGWRLDDVPLSYFLGRGVVIDATGKTEGEAVTMADAAVYMPKLSPGMIVLFHTGWSSYVGTEQYFRHPYVAPDVIEAMLERGVRTFLIDALNIDPSDGSSFRAHELILGANGVIGENFTNFDQIDFDDPYIIALPLSLPSGDGSPVRAVAVQWG
;
A
#
# COMPACT_ATOMS: atom_id res chain seq x y z
N MET A 1 -4.25 0.65 -27.50
CA MET A 1 -4.63 0.66 -26.06
C MET A 1 -4.65 2.12 -25.63
N ILE A 2 -5.81 2.62 -25.19
CA ILE A 2 -6.01 4.03 -24.80
C ILE A 2 -6.44 4.02 -23.34
N ILE A 3 -5.89 4.91 -22.51
CA ILE A 3 -6.35 5.10 -21.13
C ILE A 3 -7.69 5.81 -21.17
N LYS A 4 -8.74 5.18 -20.63
CA LYS A 4 -10.08 5.76 -20.47
C LYS A 4 -10.22 6.51 -19.14
N LYS A 5 -9.70 5.93 -18.06
CA LYS A 5 -9.74 6.53 -16.72
C LYS A 5 -8.41 6.26 -16.01
N LEU A 6 -7.94 7.25 -15.27
CA LEU A 6 -6.77 7.16 -14.42
C LEU A 6 -7.14 7.69 -13.04
N ILE A 7 -6.94 6.89 -12.01
CA ILE A 7 -7.21 7.25 -10.62
C ILE A 7 -5.89 7.27 -9.87
N ASP A 8 -5.60 8.38 -9.20
CA ASP A 8 -4.45 8.50 -8.31
C ASP A 8 -4.77 7.81 -6.98
N LEU A 9 -3.98 6.81 -6.62
CA LEU A 9 -4.15 6.03 -5.40
C LEU A 9 -3.20 6.46 -4.27
N SER A 10 -2.52 7.60 -4.41
CA SER A 10 -1.50 8.05 -3.46
C SER A 10 -1.94 9.27 -2.67
N MET A 11 -1.70 9.25 -1.36
CA MET A 11 -1.84 10.43 -0.53
C MET A 11 -0.68 11.42 -0.74
N PRO A 12 -0.89 12.72 -0.55
CA PRO A 12 0.19 13.70 -0.54
C PRO A 12 1.18 13.45 0.60
N ILE A 13 2.49 13.56 0.32
CA ILE A 13 3.51 13.55 1.37
C ILE A 13 3.76 14.97 1.85
N THR A 14 3.53 15.20 3.13
CA THR A 14 3.71 16.50 3.82
C THR A 14 4.33 16.26 5.19
N ALA A 15 4.68 17.33 5.92
CA ALA A 15 5.12 17.22 7.30
C ALA A 15 4.04 16.65 8.27
N GLN A 16 2.78 16.62 7.84
CA GLN A 16 1.64 16.08 8.58
C GLN A 16 1.24 14.67 8.12
N THR A 17 1.91 14.09 7.15
CA THR A 17 1.65 12.72 6.69
C THR A 17 1.75 11.77 7.89
N PRO A 18 0.71 10.95 8.14
CA PRO A 18 0.75 9.98 9.22
C PRO A 18 1.85 8.95 8.96
N VAL A 19 2.54 8.58 10.02
CA VAL A 19 3.54 7.51 10.02
C VAL A 19 3.22 6.52 11.13
N TYR A 20 3.67 5.29 10.99
CA TYR A 20 3.55 4.32 12.08
C TYR A 20 4.26 4.84 13.34
N PRO A 21 3.73 4.60 14.56
CA PRO A 21 4.33 5.09 15.80
C PRO A 21 5.79 4.64 15.94
N GLY A 22 6.72 5.61 15.98
CA GLY A 22 8.16 5.36 16.05
C GLY A 22 8.93 5.61 14.75
N ASP A 23 8.25 5.66 13.62
CA ASP A 23 8.88 5.89 12.31
C ASP A 23 9.30 7.35 12.09
N PRO A 24 10.30 7.58 11.23
CA PRO A 24 10.73 8.92 10.86
C PRO A 24 9.61 9.72 10.17
N LYS A 25 9.34 10.92 10.68
CA LYS A 25 8.39 11.84 10.04
C LYS A 25 9.00 12.48 8.80
N PRO A 26 8.22 12.67 7.72
CA PRO A 26 8.67 13.42 6.56
C PRO A 26 9.08 14.85 6.91
N HIS A 27 10.22 15.28 6.33
CA HIS A 27 10.68 16.65 6.39
C HIS A 27 11.00 17.15 4.98
N ILE A 28 10.39 18.27 4.59
CA ILE A 28 10.54 18.87 3.26
C ILE A 28 10.90 20.32 3.46
N GLU A 29 12.07 20.73 2.90
CA GLU A 29 12.56 22.10 3.01
C GLU A 29 13.10 22.60 1.67
N PRO A 30 13.09 23.92 1.40
CA PRO A 30 13.80 24.48 0.27
C PRO A 30 15.31 24.26 0.41
N ALA A 31 15.96 23.68 -0.60
CA ALA A 31 17.42 23.60 -0.72
C ALA A 31 17.95 24.70 -1.63
N ALA A 32 17.15 25.14 -2.63
CA ALA A 32 17.39 26.33 -3.45
C ALA A 32 16.07 27.05 -3.71
N THR A 33 16.12 28.38 -3.85
CA THR A 33 14.97 29.23 -4.11
C THR A 33 15.19 30.10 -5.35
N PHE A 34 14.13 30.44 -6.09
CA PHE A 34 14.26 31.26 -7.28
C PHE A 34 14.89 32.63 -7.00
N ALA A 35 14.57 33.21 -5.85
CA ALA A 35 15.08 34.54 -5.46
C ALA A 35 16.59 34.55 -5.23
N ALA A 36 17.16 33.47 -4.68
CA ALA A 36 18.59 33.38 -4.37
C ALA A 36 19.38 32.73 -5.51
N ASP A 37 18.81 31.70 -6.16
CA ASP A 37 19.55 30.76 -7.00
C ASP A 37 19.07 30.76 -8.46
N GLY A 38 17.92 31.39 -8.78
CA GLY A 38 17.31 31.40 -10.10
C GLY A 38 16.56 30.11 -10.47
N TYR A 39 16.39 29.17 -9.52
CA TYR A 39 15.63 27.92 -9.66
C TYR A 39 15.16 27.43 -8.29
N HIS A 40 14.29 26.40 -8.28
CA HIS A 40 13.82 25.76 -7.06
C HIS A 40 14.34 24.35 -6.94
N VAL A 41 14.85 23.97 -5.75
CA VAL A 41 15.16 22.59 -5.35
C VAL A 41 14.64 22.39 -3.94
N SER A 42 13.99 21.26 -3.70
CA SER A 42 13.58 20.83 -2.37
C SER A 42 14.50 19.71 -1.87
N ARG A 43 14.86 19.77 -0.58
CA ARG A 43 15.44 18.65 0.14
C ARG A 43 14.31 17.83 0.75
N LEU A 44 14.31 16.52 0.51
CA LEU A 44 13.37 15.58 1.08
C LEU A 44 14.10 14.64 2.05
N VAL A 45 13.57 14.50 3.27
CA VAL A 45 13.99 13.48 4.24
C VAL A 45 12.74 12.67 4.55
N LEU A 46 12.73 11.39 4.17
CA LEU A 46 11.59 10.50 4.26
C LEU A 46 12.04 9.17 4.89
N GLY A 47 11.17 8.53 5.67
CA GLY A 47 11.27 7.11 5.94
C GLY A 47 10.86 6.32 4.68
N SER A 48 11.35 5.09 4.53
CA SER A 48 10.96 4.18 3.44
C SER A 48 9.45 3.90 3.43
N HIS A 49 8.79 3.96 4.59
CA HIS A 49 7.35 3.75 4.78
C HIS A 49 6.55 5.07 4.93
N SER A 50 6.97 6.13 4.22
CA SER A 50 6.29 7.44 4.30
C SER A 50 5.17 7.58 3.26
N GLY A 51 3.96 7.91 3.74
CA GLY A 51 2.78 8.10 2.88
C GLY A 51 2.35 6.80 2.19
N THR A 52 1.82 6.88 0.98
CA THR A 52 1.53 5.69 0.18
C THR A 52 2.84 5.03 -0.24
N HIS A 53 3.07 3.81 0.20
CA HIS A 53 4.33 3.09 0.03
C HIS A 53 4.13 1.60 -0.21
N VAL A 54 5.20 0.92 -0.51
CA VAL A 54 5.27 -0.55 -0.59
C VAL A 54 6.41 -1.07 0.27
N ASP A 55 6.19 -2.25 0.89
CA ASP A 55 7.16 -2.99 1.68
C ASP A 55 7.70 -4.15 0.89
N ALA A 56 9.03 -4.31 0.92
CA ALA A 56 9.71 -5.47 0.41
C ALA A 56 9.85 -6.57 1.49
N PRO A 57 10.05 -7.84 1.14
CA PRO A 57 10.26 -8.93 2.08
C PRO A 57 11.31 -8.65 3.16
N PHE A 58 12.36 -7.90 2.84
CA PHE A 58 13.41 -7.53 3.77
C PHE A 58 12.92 -6.71 4.98
N HIS A 59 11.76 -6.06 4.88
CA HIS A 59 11.19 -5.28 5.99
C HIS A 59 10.94 -6.12 7.25
N PHE A 60 10.43 -7.35 7.11
CA PHE A 60 10.15 -8.27 8.24
C PHE A 60 11.00 -9.55 8.20
N CYS A 61 11.72 -9.81 7.12
CA CYS A 61 12.52 -11.02 6.94
C CYS A 61 13.99 -10.64 6.73
N GLU A 62 14.86 -10.91 7.70
CA GLU A 62 16.31 -10.54 7.66
C GLU A 62 17.02 -11.00 6.37
N HIS A 63 16.60 -12.12 5.80
CA HIS A 63 17.14 -12.69 4.56
C HIS A 63 16.14 -12.62 3.40
N GLY A 64 15.06 -11.83 3.54
CA GLY A 64 14.05 -11.59 2.51
C GLY A 64 14.63 -10.81 1.33
N TRP A 65 13.91 -10.86 0.22
CA TRP A 65 14.23 -10.04 -0.95
C TRP A 65 14.23 -8.57 -0.58
N ARG A 66 15.24 -7.85 -1.02
CA ARG A 66 15.30 -6.40 -0.95
C ARG A 66 14.45 -5.81 -2.06
N LEU A 67 14.16 -4.54 -1.98
CA LEU A 67 13.28 -3.87 -2.93
C LEU A 67 13.74 -4.02 -4.38
N ASP A 68 15.03 -3.99 -4.63
CA ASP A 68 15.67 -4.17 -5.94
C ASP A 68 15.73 -5.64 -6.40
N ASP A 69 15.51 -6.61 -5.51
CA ASP A 69 15.36 -8.03 -5.84
C ASP A 69 13.93 -8.41 -6.24
N VAL A 70 12.93 -7.59 -5.83
CA VAL A 70 11.51 -7.87 -6.11
C VAL A 70 11.22 -7.66 -7.60
N PRO A 71 10.66 -8.67 -8.32
CA PRO A 71 10.30 -8.50 -9.72
C PRO A 71 9.33 -7.33 -9.93
N LEU A 72 9.58 -6.47 -10.92
CA LEU A 72 8.70 -5.33 -11.22
C LEU A 72 7.26 -5.72 -11.49
N SER A 73 7.03 -6.97 -11.95
CA SER A 73 5.68 -7.53 -12.15
C SER A 73 4.85 -7.64 -10.88
N TYR A 74 5.44 -7.50 -9.69
CA TYR A 74 4.69 -7.48 -8.42
C TYR A 74 4.06 -6.10 -8.15
N PHE A 75 4.61 -5.06 -8.76
CA PHE A 75 4.15 -3.67 -8.58
C PHE A 75 3.18 -3.21 -9.67
N LEU A 76 2.84 -4.09 -10.62
CA LEU A 76 1.90 -3.79 -11.69
C LEU A 76 1.12 -5.04 -12.11
N GLY A 77 -0.20 -4.91 -12.23
CA GLY A 77 -1.05 -6.06 -12.56
C GLY A 77 -2.54 -5.73 -12.49
N ARG A 78 -3.37 -6.72 -12.85
CA ARG A 78 -4.82 -6.62 -12.70
C ARG A 78 -5.17 -6.58 -11.20
N GLY A 79 -6.02 -5.65 -10.81
CA GLY A 79 -6.48 -5.48 -9.44
C GLY A 79 -7.81 -6.18 -9.16
N VAL A 80 -7.97 -6.65 -7.92
CA VAL A 80 -9.26 -7.06 -7.35
C VAL A 80 -9.50 -6.23 -6.11
N VAL A 81 -10.52 -5.39 -6.14
CA VAL A 81 -10.94 -4.57 -4.98
C VAL A 81 -11.89 -5.39 -4.13
N ILE A 82 -11.51 -5.59 -2.87
CA ILE A 82 -12.34 -6.25 -1.85
C ILE A 82 -13.02 -5.16 -1.04
N ASP A 83 -14.34 -5.12 -1.10
CA ASP A 83 -15.12 -4.18 -0.30
C ASP A 83 -15.14 -4.62 1.17
N ALA A 84 -14.52 -3.83 2.01
CA ALA A 84 -14.46 -3.96 3.47
C ALA A 84 -14.92 -2.66 4.17
N THR A 85 -15.64 -1.78 3.45
CA THR A 85 -16.08 -0.46 3.96
C THR A 85 -17.06 -0.54 5.13
N GLY A 86 -17.67 -1.72 5.37
CA GLY A 86 -18.53 -1.96 6.53
C GLY A 86 -17.78 -2.22 7.84
N LYS A 87 -16.45 -2.26 7.84
CA LYS A 87 -15.65 -2.53 9.05
C LYS A 87 -15.54 -1.31 9.95
N THR A 88 -15.51 -1.57 11.25
CA THR A 88 -15.34 -0.56 12.30
C THR A 88 -13.90 -0.56 12.84
N GLU A 89 -13.61 0.33 13.79
CA GLU A 89 -12.30 0.46 14.43
C GLU A 89 -11.77 -0.90 14.95
N GLY A 90 -10.56 -1.30 14.53
CA GLY A 90 -9.89 -2.52 14.96
C GLY A 90 -10.58 -3.83 14.53
N GLU A 91 -11.57 -3.76 13.63
CA GLU A 91 -12.28 -4.95 13.16
C GLU A 91 -11.51 -5.66 12.03
N ALA A 92 -11.53 -6.98 12.03
CA ALA A 92 -10.85 -7.78 11.02
C ALA A 92 -11.66 -7.88 9.71
N VAL A 93 -11.00 -7.74 8.57
CA VAL A 93 -11.48 -8.23 7.28
C VAL A 93 -11.30 -9.75 7.27
N THR A 94 -12.40 -10.49 7.25
CA THR A 94 -12.45 -11.93 7.43
C THR A 94 -12.73 -12.69 6.13
N MET A 95 -12.68 -14.02 6.17
CA MET A 95 -13.09 -14.84 5.04
C MET A 95 -14.54 -14.62 4.62
N ALA A 96 -15.44 -14.22 5.53
CA ALA A 96 -16.81 -13.87 5.16
C ALA A 96 -16.88 -12.67 4.20
N ASP A 97 -15.97 -11.70 4.35
CA ASP A 97 -15.85 -10.53 3.47
C ASP A 97 -15.15 -10.88 2.15
N ALA A 98 -14.14 -11.74 2.20
CA ALA A 98 -13.26 -12.05 1.07
C ALA A 98 -13.77 -13.18 0.15
N ALA A 99 -14.61 -14.10 0.65
CA ALA A 99 -14.97 -15.35 -0.03
C ALA A 99 -15.53 -15.16 -1.45
N VAL A 100 -16.34 -14.13 -1.68
CA VAL A 100 -16.95 -13.83 -2.98
C VAL A 100 -15.92 -13.42 -4.05
N TYR A 101 -14.76 -12.92 -3.63
CA TYR A 101 -13.67 -12.49 -4.51
C TYR A 101 -12.67 -13.61 -4.82
N MET A 102 -12.58 -14.64 -3.96
CA MET A 102 -11.61 -15.73 -4.09
C MET A 102 -11.60 -16.40 -5.47
N PRO A 103 -12.75 -16.66 -6.14
CA PRO A 103 -12.74 -17.28 -7.48
C PRO A 103 -12.11 -16.41 -8.58
N LYS A 104 -11.99 -15.09 -8.35
CA LYS A 104 -11.37 -14.15 -9.30
C LYS A 104 -9.86 -14.10 -9.19
N LEU A 105 -9.29 -14.58 -8.07
CA LEU A 105 -7.86 -14.45 -7.77
C LEU A 105 -7.03 -15.48 -8.54
N SER A 106 -5.90 -15.03 -9.08
CA SER A 106 -4.90 -15.84 -9.75
C SER A 106 -3.50 -15.21 -9.60
N PRO A 107 -2.42 -15.96 -9.88
CA PRO A 107 -1.06 -15.42 -9.82
C PRO A 107 -0.90 -14.16 -10.67
N GLY A 108 -0.15 -13.17 -10.12
CA GLY A 108 0.11 -11.88 -10.75
C GLY A 108 -1.01 -10.85 -10.59
N MET A 109 -2.10 -11.19 -9.90
CA MET A 109 -3.09 -10.20 -9.49
C MET A 109 -2.68 -9.45 -8.22
N ILE A 110 -3.16 -8.22 -8.11
CA ILE A 110 -2.99 -7.34 -6.95
C ILE A 110 -4.32 -7.25 -6.21
N VAL A 111 -4.32 -7.53 -4.91
CA VAL A 111 -5.51 -7.41 -4.06
C VAL A 111 -5.50 -6.05 -3.38
N LEU A 112 -6.65 -5.35 -3.41
CA LEU A 112 -6.87 -4.07 -2.76
C LEU A 112 -7.95 -4.23 -1.70
N PHE A 113 -7.61 -4.04 -0.43
CA PHE A 113 -8.58 -4.02 0.67
C PHE A 113 -9.10 -2.60 0.84
N HIS A 114 -10.33 -2.37 0.38
CA HIS A 114 -11.01 -1.09 0.49
C HIS A 114 -11.78 -1.02 1.80
N THR A 115 -11.17 -0.43 2.82
CA THR A 115 -11.78 -0.24 4.14
C THR A 115 -12.50 1.11 4.27
N GLY A 116 -12.21 2.07 3.38
CA GLY A 116 -12.65 3.46 3.46
C GLY A 116 -11.88 4.27 4.52
N TRP A 117 -10.85 3.67 5.13
CA TRP A 117 -10.14 4.28 6.26
C TRP A 117 -9.28 5.48 5.88
N SER A 118 -8.87 5.58 4.61
CA SER A 118 -8.16 6.75 4.09
C SER A 118 -8.92 8.07 4.28
N SER A 119 -10.24 8.03 4.45
CA SER A 119 -11.06 9.21 4.76
C SER A 119 -10.78 9.82 6.14
N TYR A 120 -10.17 9.07 7.06
CA TYR A 120 -9.80 9.53 8.41
C TYR A 120 -8.38 10.08 8.53
N VAL A 121 -7.63 10.16 7.42
CA VAL A 121 -6.27 10.74 7.42
C VAL A 121 -6.26 12.13 8.07
N GLY A 122 -5.32 12.36 8.98
CA GLY A 122 -5.20 13.58 9.76
C GLY A 122 -6.02 13.61 11.06
N THR A 123 -6.71 12.52 11.41
CA THR A 123 -7.44 12.36 12.68
C THR A 123 -6.86 11.24 13.53
N GLU A 124 -7.15 11.25 14.85
CA GLU A 124 -6.78 10.15 15.76
C GLU A 124 -7.45 8.82 15.39
N GLN A 125 -8.60 8.86 14.72
CA GLN A 125 -9.30 7.67 14.28
C GLN A 125 -8.48 6.89 13.24
N TYR A 126 -7.67 7.57 12.43
CA TYR A 126 -6.84 6.92 11.42
C TYR A 126 -5.94 5.82 11.98
N PHE A 127 -5.49 5.99 13.23
CA PHE A 127 -4.63 5.03 13.94
C PHE A 127 -5.37 3.85 14.58
N ARG A 128 -6.70 3.74 14.39
CA ARG A 128 -7.53 2.65 14.90
C ARG A 128 -8.21 1.88 13.76
N HIS A 129 -7.47 1.67 12.68
CA HIS A 129 -7.95 1.10 11.42
C HIS A 129 -8.38 -0.38 11.54
N PRO A 130 -9.25 -0.85 10.63
CA PRO A 130 -9.45 -2.27 10.38
C PRO A 130 -8.15 -2.93 9.88
N TYR A 131 -8.07 -4.23 10.02
CA TYR A 131 -6.93 -5.02 9.58
C TYR A 131 -7.38 -6.28 8.82
N VAL A 132 -6.44 -7.01 8.20
CA VAL A 132 -6.76 -8.22 7.45
C VAL A 132 -6.44 -9.46 8.29
N ALA A 133 -7.43 -10.35 8.44
CA ALA A 133 -7.26 -11.58 9.18
C ALA A 133 -6.23 -12.51 8.50
N PRO A 134 -5.34 -13.17 9.26
CA PRO A 134 -4.28 -14.01 8.72
C PRO A 134 -4.75 -15.13 7.79
N ASP A 135 -5.89 -15.75 8.06
CA ASP A 135 -6.49 -16.81 7.25
C ASP A 135 -6.91 -16.33 5.86
N VAL A 136 -7.31 -15.07 5.72
CA VAL A 136 -7.59 -14.43 4.44
C VAL A 136 -6.30 -14.32 3.60
N ILE A 137 -5.22 -13.87 4.24
CA ILE A 137 -3.90 -13.75 3.58
C ILE A 137 -3.40 -15.13 3.15
N GLU A 138 -3.43 -16.13 4.03
CA GLU A 138 -3.02 -17.51 3.74
C GLU A 138 -3.77 -18.08 2.53
N ALA A 139 -5.10 -17.96 2.50
CA ALA A 139 -5.93 -18.43 1.40
C ALA A 139 -5.63 -17.72 0.05
N MET A 140 -5.25 -16.44 0.08
CA MET A 140 -4.87 -15.68 -1.12
C MET A 140 -3.45 -16.02 -1.59
N LEU A 141 -2.52 -16.22 -0.66
CA LEU A 141 -1.15 -16.67 -0.96
C LEU A 141 -1.17 -18.06 -1.63
N GLU A 142 -2.02 -18.97 -1.18
CA GLU A 142 -2.26 -20.31 -1.80
C GLU A 142 -2.75 -20.19 -3.25
N ARG A 143 -3.47 -19.12 -3.62
CA ARG A 143 -3.89 -18.82 -4.99
C ARG A 143 -2.81 -18.13 -5.84
N GLY A 144 -1.64 -17.91 -5.27
CA GLY A 144 -0.51 -17.29 -5.95
C GLY A 144 -0.52 -15.76 -5.96
N VAL A 145 -1.42 -15.11 -5.21
CA VAL A 145 -1.35 -13.66 -4.98
C VAL A 145 -0.08 -13.35 -4.20
N ARG A 146 0.58 -12.24 -4.56
CA ARG A 146 1.83 -11.81 -3.90
C ARG A 146 1.83 -10.32 -3.56
N THR A 147 0.84 -9.55 -4.01
CA THR A 147 0.77 -8.11 -3.73
C THR A 147 -0.58 -7.75 -3.13
N PHE A 148 -0.52 -7.12 -1.97
CA PHE A 148 -1.65 -6.78 -1.14
C PHE A 148 -1.59 -5.29 -0.78
N LEU A 149 -2.62 -4.53 -1.12
CA LEU A 149 -2.71 -3.09 -0.88
C LEU A 149 -3.87 -2.80 0.07
N ILE A 150 -3.70 -1.82 0.96
CA ILE A 150 -4.75 -1.38 1.88
C ILE A 150 -4.83 0.14 1.94
N ASP A 151 -6.03 0.69 2.11
CA ASP A 151 -6.29 2.13 2.29
C ASP A 151 -6.28 2.55 3.77
N ALA A 152 -5.44 1.91 4.57
CA ALA A 152 -5.22 2.18 5.98
C ALA A 152 -3.73 2.33 6.29
N LEU A 153 -3.41 2.71 7.53
CA LEU A 153 -2.02 2.93 7.99
C LEU A 153 -1.18 1.67 7.94
N ASN A 154 -1.80 0.50 8.22
CA ASN A 154 -1.13 -0.79 8.33
C ASN A 154 -2.12 -1.91 7.98
N ILE A 155 -1.60 -3.06 7.50
CA ILE A 155 -2.42 -4.24 7.17
C ILE A 155 -2.74 -5.12 8.39
N ASP A 156 -1.91 -5.05 9.45
CA ASP A 156 -2.06 -5.76 10.72
C ASP A 156 -2.85 -4.93 11.77
N PRO A 157 -3.19 -5.49 12.95
CA PRO A 157 -3.89 -4.78 14.00
C PRO A 157 -3.19 -3.48 14.42
N SER A 158 -3.95 -2.40 14.55
CA SER A 158 -3.46 -1.06 14.87
C SER A 158 -2.86 -0.91 16.27
N ASP A 159 -3.14 -1.85 17.19
CA ASP A 159 -2.62 -1.87 18.55
C ASP A 159 -1.24 -2.54 18.68
N GLY A 160 -0.68 -3.02 17.57
CA GLY A 160 0.61 -3.72 17.54
C GLY A 160 0.59 -5.10 18.21
N SER A 161 -0.58 -5.67 18.47
CA SER A 161 -0.71 -6.99 19.12
C SER A 161 -0.25 -8.15 18.25
N SER A 162 -0.18 -7.95 16.93
CA SER A 162 0.23 -8.95 15.95
C SER A 162 0.79 -8.27 14.69
N PHE A 163 1.76 -8.92 14.04
CA PHE A 163 2.25 -8.58 12.70
C PHE A 163 2.14 -9.79 11.76
N ARG A 164 1.11 -10.61 11.98
CA ARG A 164 0.98 -11.90 11.30
C ARG A 164 0.77 -11.77 9.79
N ALA A 165 0.04 -10.74 9.32
CA ALA A 165 -0.12 -10.51 7.90
C ALA A 165 1.22 -10.12 7.23
N HIS A 166 2.03 -9.25 7.86
CA HIS A 166 3.39 -8.96 7.40
C HIS A 166 4.24 -10.22 7.32
N GLU A 167 4.30 -11.02 8.39
CA GLU A 167 5.09 -12.25 8.42
C GLU A 167 4.70 -13.22 7.29
N LEU A 168 3.40 -13.40 7.04
CA LEU A 168 2.89 -14.30 6.01
C LEU A 168 3.22 -13.80 4.60
N ILE A 169 2.91 -12.53 4.30
CA ILE A 169 3.08 -11.96 2.96
C ILE A 169 4.57 -11.85 2.64
N LEU A 170 5.33 -11.20 3.50
CA LEU A 170 6.75 -10.93 3.26
C LEU A 170 7.57 -12.23 3.35
N GLY A 171 7.19 -13.16 4.25
CA GLY A 171 7.78 -14.50 4.32
C GLY A 171 7.54 -15.36 3.08
N ALA A 172 6.46 -15.09 2.32
CA ALA A 172 6.19 -15.70 1.02
C ALA A 172 6.82 -14.94 -0.17
N ASN A 173 7.75 -14.01 0.09
CA ASN A 173 8.32 -13.08 -0.87
C ASN A 173 7.24 -12.24 -1.59
N GLY A 174 6.17 -11.89 -0.89
CA GLY A 174 5.14 -10.97 -1.36
C GLY A 174 5.49 -9.50 -1.07
N VAL A 175 4.58 -8.61 -1.41
CA VAL A 175 4.67 -7.15 -1.25
C VAL A 175 3.42 -6.67 -0.53
N ILE A 176 3.58 -5.78 0.42
CA ILE A 176 2.48 -5.04 1.05
C ILE A 176 2.51 -3.61 0.53
N GLY A 177 1.36 -2.99 0.37
CA GLY A 177 1.24 -1.56 0.11
C GLY A 177 0.24 -0.95 1.07
N GLU A 178 0.63 0.14 1.71
CA GLU A 178 -0.10 0.79 2.79
C GLU A 178 -0.32 2.27 2.51
N ASN A 179 -1.26 2.85 3.25
CA ASN A 179 -1.64 4.26 3.08
C ASN A 179 -2.12 4.61 1.66
N PHE A 180 -2.75 3.66 0.98
CA PHE A 180 -3.42 3.93 -0.29
C PHE A 180 -4.67 4.78 -0.07
N THR A 181 -5.20 5.38 -1.15
CA THR A 181 -6.40 6.22 -1.09
C THR A 181 -7.23 6.08 -2.37
N ASN A 182 -8.44 6.66 -2.37
CA ASN A 182 -9.32 6.74 -3.55
C ASN A 182 -9.72 5.38 -4.14
N PHE A 183 -9.75 4.30 -3.38
CA PHE A 183 -10.28 3.01 -3.83
C PHE A 183 -11.77 3.10 -4.17
N ASP A 184 -12.51 3.99 -3.52
CA ASP A 184 -13.91 4.33 -3.80
C ASP A 184 -14.13 4.89 -5.22
N GLN A 185 -13.10 5.44 -5.86
CA GLN A 185 -13.18 5.98 -7.22
C GLN A 185 -12.98 4.92 -8.30
N ILE A 186 -12.61 3.68 -7.93
CA ILE A 186 -12.49 2.55 -8.84
C ILE A 186 -13.89 1.98 -9.09
N ASP A 187 -14.62 2.59 -10.04
CA ASP A 187 -15.99 2.29 -10.42
C ASP A 187 -16.11 1.42 -11.69
N PHE A 188 -15.04 0.72 -12.05
CA PHE A 188 -14.93 -0.11 -13.25
C PHE A 188 -14.31 -1.47 -12.94
N ASP A 189 -14.67 -2.47 -13.75
CA ASP A 189 -14.13 -3.81 -13.66
C ASP A 189 -12.67 -3.88 -14.14
N ASP A 190 -11.92 -4.86 -13.62
CA ASP A 190 -10.55 -5.18 -14.02
C ASP A 190 -9.58 -3.98 -14.01
N PRO A 191 -9.48 -3.21 -12.91
CA PRO A 191 -8.52 -2.12 -12.81
C PRO A 191 -7.09 -2.66 -12.99
N TYR A 192 -6.27 -1.95 -13.77
CA TYR A 192 -4.85 -2.26 -13.86
C TYR A 192 -4.10 -1.34 -12.89
N ILE A 193 -3.45 -1.94 -11.90
CA ILE A 193 -2.75 -1.21 -10.84
C ILE A 193 -1.28 -1.04 -11.22
N ILE A 194 -0.74 0.14 -10.94
CA ILE A 194 0.68 0.46 -11.09
C ILE A 194 1.10 1.15 -9.79
N ALA A 195 2.04 0.55 -9.05
CA ALA A 195 2.57 1.03 -7.78
C ALA A 195 4.09 0.87 -7.71
N LEU A 196 4.80 1.35 -8.73
CA LEU A 196 6.24 1.17 -8.86
C LEU A 196 7.01 1.96 -7.79
N PRO A 197 7.91 1.31 -7.04
CA PRO A 197 8.76 1.97 -6.05
C PRO A 197 9.88 2.78 -6.70
N LEU A 198 10.56 3.60 -5.91
CA LEU A 198 11.84 4.17 -6.28
C LEU A 198 12.88 3.05 -6.41
N SER A 199 13.84 3.22 -7.31
CA SER A 199 14.97 2.30 -7.45
C SER A 199 15.96 2.56 -6.32
N LEU A 200 15.70 1.97 -5.15
CA LEU A 200 16.52 2.08 -3.95
C LEU A 200 17.26 0.76 -3.71
N PRO A 201 18.56 0.69 -4.02
CA PRO A 201 19.34 -0.52 -3.76
C PRO A 201 19.29 -0.90 -2.29
N SER A 202 19.06 -2.18 -2.02
CA SER A 202 18.97 -2.74 -0.66
C SER A 202 17.87 -2.16 0.22
N GLY A 203 16.82 -1.56 -0.38
CA GLY A 203 15.69 -1.00 0.36
C GLY A 203 14.78 -2.06 0.98
N ASP A 204 14.17 -1.71 2.11
CA ASP A 204 13.14 -2.46 2.82
C ASP A 204 11.72 -2.07 2.38
N GLY A 205 11.58 -0.91 1.76
CA GLY A 205 10.35 -0.34 1.24
C GLY A 205 10.60 0.96 0.49
N SER A 206 9.54 1.55 -0.08
CA SER A 206 9.64 2.83 -0.79
C SER A 206 8.28 3.51 -0.92
N PRO A 207 8.20 4.84 -0.76
CA PRO A 207 7.08 5.61 -1.25
C PRO A 207 6.84 5.36 -2.74
N VAL A 208 5.55 5.39 -3.14
CA VAL A 208 5.11 5.21 -4.53
C VAL A 208 4.14 6.30 -4.97
N ARG A 209 4.09 6.59 -6.28
CA ARG A 209 2.93 7.22 -6.89
C ARG A 209 2.13 6.15 -7.60
N ALA A 210 1.12 5.62 -6.89
CA ALA A 210 0.29 4.53 -7.39
C ALA A 210 -0.92 5.05 -8.17
N VAL A 211 -1.34 4.29 -9.17
CA VAL A 211 -2.52 4.59 -9.97
C VAL A 211 -3.31 3.33 -10.31
N ALA A 212 -4.64 3.50 -10.45
CA ALA A 212 -5.51 2.52 -11.11
C ALA A 212 -5.86 3.02 -12.51
N VAL A 213 -5.72 2.14 -13.51
CA VAL A 213 -5.91 2.44 -14.92
C VAL A 213 -7.07 1.62 -15.47
N GLN A 214 -8.02 2.30 -16.13
CA GLN A 214 -8.98 1.67 -17.01
C GLN A 214 -8.49 1.78 -18.46
N TRP A 215 -8.31 0.64 -19.10
CA TRP A 215 -7.98 0.59 -20.54
C TRP A 215 -9.22 0.62 -21.43
N GLY A 216 -9.06 1.18 -22.64
CA GLY A 216 -10.07 1.20 -23.70
C GLY A 216 -9.79 0.27 -24.85
#